data_5af11ae6dbf141f30b7f0c92e04a9e0b
#
_entry.id   5af11ae6dbf141f30b7f0c92e04a9e0b
#
_cell.length_a   1.000
_cell.length_b   1.000
_cell.length_c   1.000
_cell.angle_alpha   90.00
_cell.angle_beta   90.00
_cell.angle_gamma   90.00
#
_symmetry.space_group_name_H-M   'P 1'
#
loop_
_entity.id
_entity.type
_entity.pdbx_description
1 polymer ?
#
loop_
_entity_poly.entity_id
_entity_poly.type
_entity_poly.pdbx_seq_one_letter_code
_entity_poly.pdbx_strand_id
1 'polypeptide(L)'
;MVRKAEKDDLDILANLAALMWSHSTVNILFYEFSEMMTKGNLQFFLKLENNTPVGFAQCSLRYDYVEGTETIPVGYLEGIFVKEGFRNKGYAKELLAACEAWAKDKGCREFASDCEIDNIDSFCFHKAMNFTESNRIICFKKML
;
A
#
# COMPACT_ATOMS: atom_id res chain seq x y z
N MET A 1 8.47 13.87 6.26
CA MET A 1 9.31 13.38 5.14
C MET A 1 8.87 11.97 4.76
N VAL A 2 8.76 11.70 3.48
CA VAL A 2 8.53 10.34 2.95
C VAL A 2 9.80 9.87 2.25
N ARG A 3 10.21 8.65 2.51
CA ARG A 3 11.35 8.03 1.82
C ARG A 3 11.08 6.56 1.47
N LYS A 4 11.84 6.03 0.53
CA LYS A 4 11.86 4.59 0.28
C LYS A 4 12.36 3.85 1.50
N ALA A 5 11.76 2.72 1.80
CA ALA A 5 12.25 1.82 2.82
C ALA A 5 13.33 0.90 2.26
N GLU A 6 14.30 0.58 3.10
CA GLU A 6 15.42 -0.31 2.80
C GLU A 6 15.34 -1.58 3.67
N LYS A 7 16.26 -2.52 3.45
CA LYS A 7 16.28 -3.78 4.22
C LYS A 7 16.41 -3.55 5.73
N ASP A 8 17.14 -2.52 6.14
CA ASP A 8 17.31 -2.18 7.55
C ASP A 8 16.03 -1.65 8.20
N ASP A 9 15.01 -1.31 7.39
CA ASP A 9 13.72 -0.84 7.88
C ASP A 9 12.69 -1.97 8.08
N LEU A 10 13.05 -3.23 7.83
CA LEU A 10 12.12 -4.37 7.89
C LEU A 10 11.39 -4.49 9.23
N ASP A 11 12.10 -4.30 10.34
CA ASP A 11 11.49 -4.33 11.68
C ASP A 11 10.47 -3.21 11.84
N ILE A 12 10.80 -2.03 11.38
CA ILE A 12 9.91 -0.85 11.44
C ILE A 12 8.65 -1.11 10.60
N LEU A 13 8.83 -1.58 9.38
CA LEU A 13 7.72 -1.90 8.46
C LEU A 13 6.81 -2.98 9.04
N ALA A 14 7.39 -4.07 9.55
CA ALA A 14 6.62 -5.18 10.13
C ALA A 14 5.81 -4.73 11.35
N ASN A 15 6.40 -3.90 12.21
CA ASN A 15 5.70 -3.35 13.37
C ASN A 15 4.55 -2.41 12.97
N LEU A 16 4.75 -1.53 11.99
CA LEU A 16 3.70 -0.65 11.48
C LEU A 16 2.58 -1.45 10.81
N ALA A 17 2.94 -2.43 9.99
CA ALA A 17 2.00 -3.28 9.27
C ALA A 17 1.16 -4.15 10.20
N ALA A 18 1.72 -4.65 11.30
CA ALA A 18 1.00 -5.43 12.30
C ALA A 18 -0.12 -4.62 12.98
N LEU A 19 0.02 -3.30 13.06
CA LEU A 19 -1.04 -2.42 13.57
C LEU A 19 -2.25 -2.32 12.60
N MET A 20 -2.02 -2.48 11.31
CA MET A 20 -3.06 -2.46 10.28
C MET A 20 -3.61 -3.86 10.01
N TRP A 21 -2.74 -4.83 9.82
CA TRP A 21 -3.09 -6.23 9.54
C TRP A 21 -3.04 -7.07 10.83
N SER A 22 -4.03 -6.87 11.69
CA SER A 22 -4.10 -7.48 13.02
C SER A 22 -4.23 -9.01 13.03
N HIS A 23 -4.56 -9.62 11.88
CA HIS A 23 -4.61 -11.09 11.72
C HIS A 23 -3.22 -11.71 11.49
N SER A 24 -2.20 -10.91 11.28
CA SER A 24 -0.81 -11.35 11.11
C SER A 24 0.04 -10.99 12.33
N THR A 25 1.28 -11.43 12.35
CA THR A 25 2.26 -11.13 13.40
C THR A 25 3.46 -10.39 12.84
N VAL A 26 4.19 -9.67 13.69
CA VAL A 26 5.41 -8.96 13.30
C VAL A 26 6.41 -9.93 12.65
N ASN A 27 6.60 -11.13 13.19
CA ASN A 27 7.54 -12.12 12.64
C ASN A 27 7.13 -12.58 11.25
N ILE A 28 5.86 -12.90 11.03
CA ILE A 28 5.35 -13.31 9.71
C ILE A 28 5.54 -12.17 8.71
N LEU A 29 5.12 -10.96 9.06
CA LEU A 29 5.26 -9.78 8.20
C LEU A 29 6.72 -9.46 7.87
N PHE A 30 7.62 -9.59 8.83
CA PHE A 30 9.05 -9.41 8.61
C PHE A 30 9.58 -10.35 7.51
N TYR A 31 9.27 -11.65 7.60
CA TYR A 31 9.72 -12.63 6.60
C TYR A 31 9.06 -12.40 5.25
N GLU A 32 7.77 -12.14 5.20
CA GLU A 32 7.05 -11.84 3.95
C GLU A 32 7.64 -10.60 3.26
N PHE A 33 7.85 -9.52 3.98
CA PHE A 33 8.41 -8.28 3.44
C PHE A 33 9.87 -8.46 3.00
N SER A 34 10.65 -9.24 3.74
CA SER A 34 12.01 -9.59 3.35
C SER A 34 12.05 -10.29 2.00
N GLU A 35 11.18 -11.27 1.80
CA GLU A 35 11.04 -11.98 0.51
C GLU A 35 10.56 -11.04 -0.60
N MET A 36 9.56 -10.21 -0.32
CA MET A 36 9.00 -9.27 -1.29
C MET A 36 10.06 -8.25 -1.77
N MET A 37 10.89 -7.74 -0.88
CA MET A 37 11.93 -6.76 -1.23
C MET A 37 12.98 -7.30 -2.21
N THR A 38 13.12 -8.61 -2.34
CA THR A 38 14.04 -9.22 -3.30
C THR A 38 13.52 -9.22 -4.74
N LYS A 39 12.21 -9.02 -4.94
CA LYS A 39 11.55 -9.24 -6.24
C LYS A 39 11.57 -8.03 -7.18
N GLY A 40 11.85 -6.84 -6.71
CA GLY A 40 11.99 -5.63 -7.55
C GLY A 40 10.70 -5.08 -8.17
N ASN A 41 9.54 -5.75 -8.01
CA ASN A 41 8.25 -5.34 -8.55
C ASN A 41 7.33 -4.68 -7.51
N LEU A 42 7.90 -4.30 -6.38
CA LEU A 42 7.19 -3.58 -5.32
C LEU A 42 8.12 -2.61 -4.60
N GLN A 43 7.51 -1.69 -3.89
CA GLN A 43 8.22 -0.70 -3.09
C GLN A 43 7.46 -0.42 -1.80
N PHE A 44 8.20 -0.31 -0.71
CA PHE A 44 7.70 0.24 0.54
C PHE A 44 8.19 1.68 0.71
N PHE A 45 7.31 2.52 1.23
CA PHE A 45 7.63 3.88 1.64
C PHE A 45 7.35 4.06 3.12
N LEU A 46 8.21 4.83 3.79
CA LEU A 46 8.04 5.22 5.19
C LEU A 46 7.75 6.70 5.30
N LYS A 47 6.78 7.05 6.12
CA LYS A 47 6.54 8.43 6.58
C LYS A 47 7.19 8.62 7.93
N LEU A 48 8.05 9.63 8.03
CA LEU A 48 8.68 10.03 9.28
C LEU A 48 8.20 11.42 9.71
N GLU A 49 7.98 11.59 11.00
CA GLU A 49 7.78 12.88 11.66
C GLU A 49 8.85 13.00 12.76
N ASN A 50 9.71 14.03 12.67
CA ASN A 50 10.84 14.22 13.59
C ASN A 50 11.70 12.95 13.75
N ASN A 51 12.05 12.31 12.63
CA ASN A 51 12.80 11.05 12.54
C ASN A 51 12.09 9.81 13.15
N THR A 52 10.83 9.95 13.57
CA THR A 52 10.03 8.84 14.09
C THR A 52 9.15 8.27 12.98
N PRO A 53 9.20 6.96 12.71
CA PRO A 53 8.30 6.32 11.75
C PRO A 53 6.85 6.33 12.24
N VAL A 54 5.97 6.97 11.47
CA VAL A 54 4.57 7.16 11.84
C VAL A 54 3.58 6.56 10.85
N GLY A 55 4.07 6.10 9.70
CA GLY A 55 3.23 5.46 8.68
C GLY A 55 4.06 4.79 7.60
N PHE A 56 3.39 3.97 6.80
CA PHE A 56 3.99 3.32 5.64
C PHE A 56 2.99 3.16 4.50
N ALA A 57 3.50 2.93 3.30
CA ALA A 57 2.73 2.45 2.16
C ALA A 57 3.48 1.34 1.45
N GLN A 58 2.74 0.40 0.90
CA GLN A 58 3.23 -0.65 0.03
C GLN A 58 2.55 -0.53 -1.32
N CYS A 59 3.33 -0.47 -2.38
CA CYS A 59 2.82 -0.51 -3.75
C CYS A 59 3.58 -1.52 -4.60
N SER A 60 2.94 -1.97 -5.65
CA SER A 60 3.48 -3.00 -6.54
C SER A 60 3.18 -2.69 -8.00
N LEU A 61 3.85 -3.43 -8.88
CA LEU A 61 3.51 -3.50 -10.29
C LEU A 61 2.72 -4.80 -10.52
N ARG A 62 1.54 -4.68 -11.10
CA ARG A 62 0.73 -5.84 -11.49
C ARG A 62 0.71 -6.01 -13.00
N TYR A 63 1.00 -7.20 -13.44
CA TYR A 63 1.03 -7.59 -14.85
C TYR A 63 -0.17 -8.44 -15.26
N ASP A 64 -0.89 -8.99 -14.27
CA ASP A 64 -2.13 -9.72 -14.46
C ASP A 64 -3.32 -8.74 -14.53
N TYR A 65 -4.51 -9.29 -14.79
CA TYR A 65 -5.73 -8.50 -14.85
C TYR A 65 -5.98 -7.71 -13.56
N VAL A 66 -6.24 -6.41 -13.74
CA VAL A 66 -6.69 -5.51 -12.68
C VAL A 66 -8.00 -4.87 -13.11
N GLU A 67 -9.02 -5.01 -12.26
CA GLU A 67 -10.37 -4.51 -12.52
C GLU A 67 -10.38 -3.02 -12.88
N GLY A 68 -11.02 -2.69 -14.00
CA GLY A 68 -11.19 -1.31 -14.45
C GLY A 68 -9.97 -0.69 -15.13
N THR A 69 -8.91 -1.45 -15.40
CA THR A 69 -7.70 -0.96 -16.07
C THR A 69 -7.55 -1.54 -17.47
N GLU A 70 -6.80 -0.82 -18.33
CA GLU A 70 -6.60 -1.17 -19.75
C GLU A 70 -5.13 -1.31 -20.13
N THR A 71 -4.20 -0.98 -19.21
CA THR A 71 -2.76 -0.96 -19.49
C THR A 71 -1.99 -1.96 -18.61
N ILE A 72 -0.77 -2.30 -19.03
CA ILE A 72 0.15 -3.20 -18.33
C ILE A 72 1.57 -2.60 -18.37
N PRO A 73 2.30 -2.51 -17.26
CA PRO A 73 1.88 -2.85 -15.90
C PRO A 73 0.95 -1.77 -15.30
N VAL A 74 0.20 -2.16 -14.27
CA VAL A 74 -0.61 -1.26 -13.45
C VAL A 74 0.09 -1.10 -12.11
N GLY A 75 0.26 0.15 -11.65
CA GLY A 75 0.66 0.42 -10.28
C GLY A 75 -0.48 0.07 -9.33
N TYR A 76 -0.17 -0.54 -8.19
CA TYR A 76 -1.20 -1.00 -7.25
C TYR A 76 -0.84 -0.63 -5.82
N LEU A 77 -1.78 0.01 -5.13
CA LEU A 77 -1.65 0.29 -3.70
C LEU A 77 -2.06 -0.96 -2.91
N GLU A 78 -1.09 -1.66 -2.36
CA GLU A 78 -1.32 -2.89 -1.58
C GLU A 78 -1.70 -2.60 -0.13
N GLY A 79 -1.20 -1.52 0.43
CA GLY A 79 -1.52 -1.09 1.78
C GLY A 79 -1.01 0.32 2.06
N ILE A 80 -1.72 1.04 2.91
CA ILE A 80 -1.33 2.34 3.39
C ILE A 80 -1.83 2.52 4.82
N PHE A 81 -0.96 3.00 5.69
CA PHE A 81 -1.25 3.12 7.11
C PHE A 81 -0.55 4.32 7.72
N VAL A 82 -1.27 5.03 8.59
CA VAL A 82 -0.72 6.09 9.45
C VAL A 82 -1.20 5.82 10.87
N LYS A 83 -0.30 5.87 11.84
CA LYS A 83 -0.61 5.71 13.27
C LYS A 83 -1.71 6.69 13.68
N GLU A 84 -2.61 6.25 14.55
CA GLU A 84 -3.80 7.01 14.95
C GLU A 84 -3.49 8.46 15.39
N GLY A 85 -2.51 8.66 16.26
CA GLY A 85 -2.12 9.98 16.75
C GLY A 85 -1.50 10.92 15.69
N PHE A 86 -1.26 10.42 14.48
CA PHE A 86 -0.62 11.17 13.39
C PHE A 86 -1.53 11.33 12.16
N ARG A 87 -2.80 10.93 12.29
CA ARG A 87 -3.79 11.05 11.22
C ARG A 87 -4.28 12.49 11.05
N ASN A 88 -4.96 12.74 9.92
CA ASN A 88 -5.52 14.05 9.58
C ASN A 88 -4.46 15.17 9.39
N LYS A 89 -3.22 14.77 9.09
CA LYS A 89 -2.10 15.69 8.78
C LYS A 89 -1.66 15.60 7.31
N GLY A 90 -2.40 14.88 6.47
CA GLY A 90 -2.04 14.69 5.04
C GLY A 90 -0.98 13.63 4.78
N TYR A 91 -0.56 12.86 5.77
CA TYR A 91 0.54 11.89 5.63
C TYR A 91 0.22 10.72 4.70
N ALA A 92 -1.03 10.25 4.70
CA ALA A 92 -1.46 9.22 3.74
C ALA A 92 -1.42 9.74 2.30
N LYS A 93 -1.78 10.99 2.07
CA LYS A 93 -1.66 11.64 0.76
C LYS A 93 -0.21 11.72 0.29
N GLU A 94 0.72 12.07 1.19
CA GLU A 94 2.15 12.12 0.87
C GLU A 94 2.69 10.73 0.52
N LEU A 95 2.30 9.71 1.27
CA LEU A 95 2.67 8.31 1.01
C LEU A 95 2.13 7.82 -0.34
N LEU A 96 0.86 8.11 -0.63
CA LEU A 96 0.25 7.76 -1.91
C LEU A 96 0.96 8.45 -3.07
N ALA A 97 1.27 9.74 -2.95
CA ALA A 97 2.00 10.48 -3.98
C ALA A 97 3.37 9.86 -4.28
N ALA A 98 4.07 9.36 -3.27
CA ALA A 98 5.33 8.65 -3.46
C ALA A 98 5.14 7.32 -4.23
N CYS A 99 4.07 6.57 -3.93
CA CYS A 99 3.71 5.36 -4.65
C CYS A 99 3.37 5.64 -6.11
N GLU A 100 2.57 6.66 -6.37
CA GLU A 100 2.19 7.08 -7.72
C GLU A 100 3.40 7.53 -8.55
N ALA A 101 4.31 8.30 -7.95
CA ALA A 101 5.54 8.73 -8.60
C ALA A 101 6.42 7.54 -8.97
N TRP A 102 6.58 6.58 -8.05
CA TRP A 102 7.32 5.36 -8.30
C TRP A 102 6.70 4.54 -9.45
N ALA A 103 5.38 4.39 -9.46
CA ALA A 103 4.68 3.66 -10.52
C ALA A 103 4.86 4.34 -11.89
N LYS A 104 4.79 5.67 -11.96
CA LYS A 104 5.07 6.45 -13.18
C LYS A 104 6.49 6.22 -13.68
N ASP A 105 7.48 6.25 -12.79
CA ASP A 105 8.89 5.98 -13.15
C ASP A 105 9.10 4.56 -13.68
N LYS A 106 8.25 3.62 -13.29
CA LYS A 106 8.22 2.24 -13.80
C LYS A 106 7.41 2.07 -15.09
N GLY A 107 6.89 3.14 -15.65
CA GLY A 107 6.14 3.13 -16.89
C GLY A 107 4.64 2.90 -16.76
N CYS A 108 4.10 2.89 -15.55
CA CYS A 108 2.66 2.74 -15.34
C CYS A 108 1.91 3.99 -15.80
N ARG A 109 0.78 3.77 -16.45
CA ARG A 109 -0.16 4.81 -16.87
C ARG A 109 -1.44 4.82 -16.03
N GLU A 110 -1.66 3.75 -15.27
CA GLU A 110 -2.80 3.59 -14.37
C GLU A 110 -2.32 3.14 -12.99
N PHE A 111 -3.05 3.55 -11.97
CA PHE A 111 -2.80 3.19 -10.58
C PHE A 111 -4.12 2.74 -9.95
N ALA A 112 -4.13 1.56 -9.38
CA ALA A 112 -5.35 0.94 -8.85
C ALA A 112 -5.19 0.57 -7.37
N SER A 113 -6.31 0.26 -6.75
CA SER A 113 -6.38 -0.17 -5.35
C SER A 113 -7.71 -0.86 -5.10
N ASP A 114 -7.86 -1.40 -3.91
CA ASP A 114 -9.12 -1.96 -3.43
C ASP A 114 -9.31 -1.68 -1.94
N CYS A 115 -10.51 -1.89 -1.45
CA CYS A 115 -10.79 -1.97 -0.02
C CYS A 115 -11.99 -2.88 0.22
N GLU A 116 -12.11 -3.37 1.46
CA GLU A 116 -13.30 -4.10 1.87
C GLU A 116 -14.55 -3.23 1.75
N ILE A 117 -15.67 -3.83 1.38
CA ILE A 117 -16.92 -3.10 1.09
C ILE A 117 -17.46 -2.32 2.29
N ASP A 118 -17.16 -2.78 3.50
CA ASP A 118 -17.57 -2.16 4.76
C ASP A 118 -16.51 -1.23 5.37
N ASN A 119 -15.35 -1.11 4.73
CA ASN A 119 -14.29 -0.19 5.17
C ASN A 119 -14.56 1.22 4.66
N ILE A 120 -15.45 1.92 5.37
CA ILE A 120 -15.89 3.26 4.98
C ILE A 120 -14.75 4.29 4.99
N ASP A 121 -13.86 4.22 5.96
CA ASP A 121 -12.71 5.13 6.04
C ASP A 121 -11.80 5.00 4.82
N SER A 122 -11.50 3.78 4.41
CA SER A 122 -10.72 3.50 3.20
C SER A 122 -11.44 3.95 1.94
N PHE A 123 -12.74 3.71 1.83
CA PHE A 123 -13.55 4.21 0.72
C PHE A 123 -13.48 5.73 0.60
N CYS A 124 -13.69 6.44 1.71
CA CYS A 124 -13.62 7.91 1.75
C CYS A 124 -12.22 8.41 1.38
N PHE A 125 -11.18 7.77 1.86
CA PHE A 125 -9.80 8.09 1.48
C PHE A 125 -9.58 7.96 -0.03
N HIS A 126 -9.98 6.84 -0.63
CA HIS A 126 -9.83 6.64 -2.07
C HIS A 126 -10.57 7.71 -2.89
N LYS A 127 -11.80 8.05 -2.50
CA LYS A 127 -12.55 9.12 -3.17
C LYS A 127 -11.87 10.48 -3.02
N ALA A 128 -11.37 10.80 -1.84
CA ALA A 128 -10.65 12.05 -1.58
C ALA A 128 -9.33 12.15 -2.36
N MET A 129 -8.70 11.01 -2.67
CA MET A 129 -7.48 10.92 -3.47
C MET A 129 -7.73 10.79 -4.99
N ASN A 130 -8.97 11.05 -5.42
CA ASN A 130 -9.38 11.05 -6.83
C ASN A 130 -9.37 9.65 -7.50
N PHE A 131 -9.46 8.57 -6.73
CA PHE A 131 -9.76 7.28 -7.32
C PHE A 131 -11.23 7.24 -7.77
N THR A 132 -11.45 6.62 -8.91
CA THR A 132 -12.80 6.32 -9.42
C THR A 132 -13.16 4.90 -9.06
N GLU A 133 -14.35 4.69 -8.48
CA GLU A 133 -14.86 3.34 -8.23
C GLU A 133 -15.09 2.62 -9.56
N SER A 134 -14.42 1.48 -9.77
CA SER A 134 -14.53 0.69 -10.99
C SER A 134 -15.62 -0.37 -10.89
N ASN A 135 -15.62 -1.16 -9.83
CA ASN A 135 -16.55 -2.27 -9.67
C ASN A 135 -16.59 -2.73 -8.20
N ARG A 136 -17.62 -3.50 -7.89
CA ARG A 136 -17.77 -4.24 -6.63
C ARG A 136 -17.95 -5.71 -6.97
N ILE A 137 -17.14 -6.59 -6.38
CA ILE A 137 -17.13 -8.02 -6.68
C ILE A 137 -17.37 -8.83 -5.41
N ILE A 138 -17.83 -10.06 -5.57
CA ILE A 138 -17.91 -11.08 -4.53
C ILE A 138 -16.88 -12.14 -4.86
N CYS A 139 -15.96 -12.41 -3.92
CA CYS A 139 -14.94 -13.43 -4.07
C CYS A 139 -15.43 -14.76 -3.51
N PHE A 140 -15.19 -15.84 -4.25
CA PHE A 140 -15.54 -17.21 -3.84
C PHE A 140 -14.30 -18.08 -3.81
N LYS A 141 -14.27 -19.06 -2.89
CA LYS A 141 -13.25 -20.11 -2.88
C LYS A 141 -13.89 -21.47 -2.60
N LYS A 142 -13.19 -22.52 -2.95
CA LYS A 142 -13.58 -23.92 -2.68
C LYS A 142 -12.32 -24.73 -2.37
N MET A 143 -12.34 -25.45 -1.27
CA MET A 143 -11.29 -26.43 -0.96
C MET A 143 -11.52 -27.69 -1.80
N LEU A 144 -10.45 -28.27 -2.35
CA LEU A 144 -10.48 -29.48 -3.17
C LEU A 144 -9.97 -30.70 -2.43
#